data_b7c8bdd2c3f14930990731406ac1cf93
#
_entry.id   b7c8bdd2c3f14930990731406ac1cf93
#
_cell.length_a   1.000
_cell.length_b   1.000
_cell.length_c   1.000
_cell.angle_alpha   90.00
_cell.angle_beta   90.00
_cell.angle_gamma   90.00
#
_symmetry.space_group_name_H-M   'P 1'
#
loop_
_entity.id
_entity.type
_entity.pdbx_description
1 polymer ?
#
loop_
_entity_poly.entity_id
_entity_poly.type
_entity_poly.pdbx_seq_one_letter_code
_entity_poly.pdbx_strand_id
1 'polypeptide(L)'
;MIGIVYMKDKKILILGGTGALGQTLIQKYYENNKIIIFSRDEHKHYNLIKKYPNVKSVVGDIRDKESVMNVLLRFNPEIVINTAALKHVPICENNPIESVKTNIIGHQNVIECINLHKKVEALIFVSTDKACKPINV
;
A
#
# COMPACT_ATOMS: atom_id res chain seq x y z
N MET A 1 -18.37 23.50 4.13
CA MET A 1 -18.70 22.06 4.42
C MET A 1 -17.72 21.23 3.61
N ILE A 2 -16.69 20.66 4.25
CA ILE A 2 -15.75 19.76 3.59
C ILE A 2 -16.52 18.46 3.40
N GLY A 3 -16.94 18.19 2.17
CA GLY A 3 -17.63 16.95 1.82
C GLY A 3 -16.71 15.76 2.08
N ILE A 4 -17.09 14.90 3.02
CA ILE A 4 -16.44 13.60 3.20
C ILE A 4 -16.74 12.80 1.92
N VAL A 5 -15.77 12.73 1.02
CA VAL A 5 -15.87 11.87 -0.17
C VAL A 5 -15.81 10.42 0.33
N TYR A 6 -16.97 9.79 0.47
CA TYR A 6 -17.03 8.36 0.72
C TYR A 6 -16.62 7.64 -0.57
N MET A 7 -15.46 6.95 -0.53
CA MET A 7 -15.11 6.00 -1.58
C MET A 7 -16.13 4.85 -1.54
N LYS A 8 -16.89 4.70 -2.62
CA LYS A 8 -17.92 3.68 -2.74
C LYS A 8 -17.88 3.04 -4.13
N ASP A 9 -18.14 1.74 -4.18
CA ASP A 9 -18.18 0.93 -5.40
C ASP A 9 -16.86 0.95 -6.21
N LYS A 10 -15.72 1.16 -5.51
CA LYS A 10 -14.39 1.23 -6.09
C LYS A 10 -13.58 -0.05 -5.87
N LYS A 11 -12.64 -0.32 -6.78
CA LYS A 11 -11.58 -1.29 -6.57
C LYS A 11 -10.37 -0.57 -5.96
N ILE A 12 -10.04 -0.90 -4.74
CA ILE A 12 -8.99 -0.24 -3.96
C ILE A 12 -7.86 -1.24 -3.72
N LEU A 13 -6.66 -0.93 -4.20
CA LEU A 13 -5.43 -1.66 -3.88
C LEU A 13 -4.72 -0.97 -2.72
N ILE A 14 -4.47 -1.70 -1.65
CA ILE A 14 -3.74 -1.21 -0.47
C ILE A 14 -2.37 -1.90 -0.42
N LEU A 15 -1.31 -1.19 -0.81
CA LEU A 15 0.06 -1.61 -0.65
C LEU A 15 0.46 -1.42 0.81
N GLY A 16 1.00 -2.47 1.44
CA GLY A 16 1.19 -2.51 2.90
C GLY A 16 -0.09 -2.82 3.67
N GLY A 17 -1.08 -3.44 3.02
CA GLY A 17 -2.42 -3.68 3.57
C GLY A 17 -2.48 -4.48 4.87
N THR A 18 -1.45 -5.26 5.22
CA THR A 18 -1.37 -5.99 6.49
C THR A 18 -0.84 -5.16 7.66
N GLY A 19 -0.35 -3.94 7.41
CA GLY A 19 0.08 -2.99 8.45
C GLY A 19 -1.09 -2.38 9.21
N ALA A 20 -0.82 -1.68 10.34
CA ALA A 20 -1.86 -1.10 11.19
C ALA A 20 -2.79 -0.16 10.41
N LEU A 21 -2.24 0.79 9.64
CA LEU A 21 -3.04 1.70 8.83
C LEU A 21 -3.81 0.96 7.72
N GLY A 22 -3.17 -0.02 7.05
CA GLY A 22 -3.82 -0.85 6.05
C GLY A 22 -5.05 -1.57 6.61
N GLN A 23 -4.95 -2.15 7.80
CA GLN A 23 -6.08 -2.81 8.48
C GLN A 23 -7.20 -1.83 8.83
N THR A 24 -6.88 -0.61 9.26
CA THR A 24 -7.86 0.43 9.52
C THR A 24 -8.60 0.85 8.25
N LEU A 25 -7.88 0.97 7.13
CA LEU A 25 -8.47 1.28 5.82
C LEU A 25 -9.39 0.14 5.35
N ILE A 26 -8.98 -1.11 5.53
CA ILE A 26 -9.83 -2.27 5.21
C ILE A 26 -11.12 -2.19 6.03
N GLN A 27 -11.04 -2.04 7.33
CA GLN A 27 -12.21 -1.94 8.21
C GLN A 27 -13.17 -0.83 7.76
N LYS A 28 -12.64 0.33 7.35
CA LYS A 28 -13.44 1.49 6.95
C LYS A 28 -14.13 1.31 5.61
N TYR A 29 -13.48 0.65 4.64
CA TYR A 29 -13.93 0.65 3.25
C TYR A 29 -14.43 -0.70 2.75
N TYR A 30 -14.32 -1.77 3.54
CA TYR A 30 -14.61 -3.16 3.17
C TYR A 30 -16.03 -3.38 2.66
N GLU A 31 -17.04 -2.80 3.32
CA GLU A 31 -18.44 -3.09 3.02
C GLU A 31 -18.89 -2.51 1.67
N ASN A 32 -18.30 -1.38 1.26
CA ASN A 32 -18.75 -0.63 0.10
C ASN A 32 -17.77 -0.68 -1.09
N ASN A 33 -16.68 -1.44 -1.00
CA ASN A 33 -15.64 -1.47 -2.01
C ASN A 33 -15.04 -2.87 -2.20
N LYS A 34 -14.41 -3.09 -3.35
CA LYS A 34 -13.59 -4.28 -3.61
C LYS A 34 -12.16 -4.01 -3.17
N ILE A 35 -11.74 -4.61 -2.05
CA ILE A 35 -10.41 -4.40 -1.48
C ILE A 35 -9.44 -5.46 -1.96
N ILE A 36 -8.29 -5.03 -2.42
CA ILE A 36 -7.12 -5.84 -2.72
C ILE A 36 -6.01 -5.42 -1.77
N ILE A 37 -5.37 -6.36 -1.10
CA ILE A 37 -4.20 -6.09 -0.26
C ILE A 37 -2.96 -6.71 -0.87
N PHE A 38 -1.83 -5.98 -0.77
CA PHE A 38 -0.53 -6.40 -1.26
C PHE A 38 0.52 -6.10 -0.19
N SER A 39 1.20 -7.12 0.28
CA SER A 39 2.31 -7.00 1.24
C SER A 39 3.09 -8.31 1.38
N ARG A 40 4.18 -8.29 2.16
CA ARG A 40 5.15 -9.41 2.23
C ARG A 40 4.76 -10.54 3.16
N ASP A 41 4.00 -10.24 4.22
CA ASP A 41 3.77 -11.17 5.34
C ASP A 41 2.56 -12.07 5.10
N GLU A 42 2.83 -13.28 4.61
CA GLU A 42 1.81 -14.30 4.30
C GLU A 42 0.93 -14.62 5.53
N HIS A 43 1.51 -14.73 6.71
CA HIS A 43 0.76 -15.05 7.92
C HIS A 43 -0.29 -13.98 8.26
N LYS A 44 0.07 -12.70 8.13
CA LYS A 44 -0.87 -11.59 8.32
C LYS A 44 -1.95 -11.57 7.25
N HIS A 45 -1.62 -11.92 6.01
CA HIS A 45 -2.60 -12.09 4.94
C HIS A 45 -3.65 -13.15 5.31
N TYR A 46 -3.20 -14.32 5.76
CA TYR A 46 -4.09 -15.41 6.18
C TYR A 46 -5.06 -14.99 7.29
N ASN A 47 -4.58 -14.29 8.30
CA ASN A 47 -5.42 -13.80 9.40
C ASN A 47 -6.44 -12.74 8.93
N LEU A 48 -6.03 -11.86 7.99
CA LEU A 48 -6.92 -10.85 7.43
C LEU A 48 -8.05 -11.43 6.58
N ILE A 49 -7.76 -12.40 5.71
CA ILE A 49 -8.82 -13.01 4.87
C ILE A 49 -9.80 -13.83 5.69
N LYS A 50 -9.41 -14.39 6.84
CA LYS A 50 -10.35 -15.00 7.78
C LYS A 50 -11.34 -13.99 8.35
N LYS A 51 -10.88 -12.79 8.67
CA LYS A 51 -11.70 -11.70 9.20
C LYS A 51 -12.53 -11.01 8.12
N TYR A 52 -11.97 -10.89 6.91
CA TYR A 52 -12.58 -10.20 5.76
C TYR A 52 -12.56 -11.10 4.51
N PRO A 53 -13.51 -12.05 4.38
CA PRO A 53 -13.45 -13.10 3.34
C PRO A 53 -13.47 -12.58 1.89
N ASN A 54 -14.05 -11.41 1.66
CA ASN A 54 -14.14 -10.82 0.32
C ASN A 54 -12.88 -10.01 -0.10
N VAL A 55 -11.93 -9.79 0.83
CA VAL A 55 -10.66 -9.14 0.51
C VAL A 55 -9.82 -10.06 -0.37
N LYS A 56 -9.30 -9.52 -1.47
CA LYS A 56 -8.34 -10.23 -2.32
C LYS A 56 -6.94 -10.01 -1.76
N SER A 57 -6.22 -11.10 -1.55
CA SER A 57 -4.89 -11.12 -0.94
C SER A 57 -3.84 -11.46 -1.97
N VAL A 58 -2.78 -10.67 -2.03
CA VAL A 58 -1.61 -10.88 -2.89
C VAL A 58 -0.34 -10.70 -2.06
N VAL A 59 0.45 -11.74 -1.94
CA VAL A 59 1.78 -11.66 -1.32
C VAL A 59 2.77 -11.09 -2.34
N GLY A 60 3.48 -10.05 -1.96
CA GLY A 60 4.47 -9.39 -2.82
C GLY A 60 5.17 -8.23 -2.13
N ASP A 61 6.16 -7.66 -2.79
CA ASP A 61 7.01 -6.59 -2.27
C ASP A 61 7.02 -5.41 -3.26
N ILE A 62 6.82 -4.18 -2.77
CA ILE A 62 6.89 -2.97 -3.62
C ILE A 62 8.27 -2.73 -4.22
N ARG A 63 9.32 -3.34 -3.65
CA ARG A 63 10.68 -3.30 -4.19
C ARG A 63 10.83 -4.10 -5.48
N ASP A 64 9.93 -5.04 -5.71
CA ASP A 64 9.82 -5.82 -6.94
C ASP A 64 8.81 -5.18 -7.89
N LYS A 65 9.33 -4.48 -8.90
CA LYS A 65 8.54 -3.75 -9.89
C LYS A 65 7.61 -4.66 -10.70
N GLU A 66 8.07 -5.87 -11.04
CA GLU A 66 7.27 -6.84 -11.77
C GLU A 66 6.07 -7.30 -10.93
N SER A 67 6.29 -7.60 -9.66
CA SER A 67 5.23 -7.97 -8.72
C SER A 67 4.17 -6.86 -8.57
N VAL A 68 4.59 -5.59 -8.52
CA VAL A 68 3.69 -4.43 -8.50
C VAL A 68 2.89 -4.33 -9.82
N MET A 69 3.56 -4.48 -10.97
CA MET A 69 2.86 -4.45 -12.25
C MET A 69 1.84 -5.57 -12.38
N ASN A 70 2.21 -6.79 -11.96
CA ASN A 70 1.33 -7.95 -12.02
C ASN A 70 0.03 -7.78 -11.19
N VAL A 71 0.10 -7.21 -10.00
CA VAL A 71 -1.11 -6.95 -9.20
C VAL A 71 -1.99 -5.89 -9.85
N LEU A 72 -1.42 -4.83 -10.44
CA LEU A 72 -2.15 -3.81 -11.18
C LEU A 72 -2.88 -4.39 -12.40
N LEU A 73 -2.19 -5.19 -13.21
CA LEU A 73 -2.77 -5.84 -14.40
C LEU A 73 -3.87 -6.83 -14.03
N ARG A 74 -3.66 -7.62 -12.99
CA ARG A 74 -4.61 -8.67 -12.56
C ARG A 74 -5.93 -8.10 -12.05
N PHE A 75 -5.88 -7.02 -11.28
CA PHE A 75 -7.08 -6.50 -10.58
C PHE A 75 -7.63 -5.22 -11.18
N ASN A 76 -6.85 -4.47 -11.96
CA ASN A 76 -7.23 -3.17 -12.51
C ASN A 76 -7.85 -2.25 -11.44
N PRO A 77 -7.12 -1.89 -10.35
CA PRO A 77 -7.65 -1.04 -9.31
C PRO A 77 -7.87 0.39 -9.84
N GLU A 78 -8.89 1.05 -9.32
CA GLU A 78 -9.19 2.46 -9.60
C GLU A 78 -8.43 3.38 -8.63
N ILE A 79 -8.26 2.92 -7.39
CA ILE A 79 -7.55 3.66 -6.35
C ILE A 79 -6.42 2.80 -5.81
N VAL A 80 -5.23 3.39 -5.68
CA VAL A 80 -4.08 2.77 -5.02
C VAL A 80 -3.71 3.59 -3.79
N ILE A 81 -3.66 2.93 -2.63
CA ILE A 81 -3.22 3.56 -1.37
C ILE A 81 -1.93 2.87 -0.94
N ASN A 82 -0.82 3.60 -0.95
CA ASN A 82 0.46 3.09 -0.53
C ASN A 82 0.75 3.43 0.93
N THR A 83 0.66 2.42 1.79
CA THR A 83 1.01 2.49 3.22
C THR A 83 2.29 1.71 3.53
N ALA A 84 2.93 1.12 2.50
CA ALA A 84 4.13 0.32 2.67
C ALA A 84 5.34 1.23 2.92
N ALA A 85 5.97 1.08 4.09
CA ALA A 85 7.19 1.78 4.45
C ALA A 85 7.92 1.06 5.59
N LEU A 86 9.23 1.27 5.68
CA LEU A 86 10.00 1.06 6.92
C LEU A 86 9.93 2.37 7.73
N LYS A 87 9.48 2.29 8.99
CA LYS A 87 9.16 3.49 9.79
C LYS A 87 9.80 3.53 11.19
N HIS A 88 10.37 2.44 11.64
CA HIS A 88 11.01 2.37 12.96
C HIS A 88 12.45 2.87 12.85
N VAL A 89 12.70 4.08 13.35
CA VAL A 89 13.99 4.77 13.23
C VAL A 89 15.18 3.91 13.62
N PRO A 90 15.23 3.22 14.78
CA PRO A 90 16.39 2.38 15.13
C PRO A 90 16.61 1.22 14.13
N ILE A 91 15.55 0.68 13.56
CA ILE A 91 15.64 -0.37 12.54
C ILE A 91 16.20 0.22 11.23
N CYS A 92 15.71 1.38 10.82
CA CYS A 92 16.15 2.06 9.61
C CYS A 92 17.62 2.48 9.70
N GLU A 93 18.06 3.04 10.82
CA GLU A 93 19.45 3.41 11.09
C GLU A 93 20.41 2.21 11.00
N ASN A 94 20.00 1.06 11.53
CA ASN A 94 20.81 -0.17 11.44
C ASN A 94 20.72 -0.86 10.06
N ASN A 95 19.73 -0.46 9.21
CA ASN A 95 19.50 -1.06 7.91
C ASN A 95 19.20 0.02 6.84
N PRO A 96 20.12 0.97 6.62
CA PRO A 96 19.85 2.12 5.76
C PRO A 96 19.56 1.72 4.30
N ILE A 97 20.25 0.70 3.79
CA ILE A 97 20.03 0.21 2.41
C ILE A 97 18.62 -0.36 2.24
N GLU A 98 18.11 -1.10 3.23
CA GLU A 98 16.74 -1.62 3.18
C GLU A 98 15.70 -0.50 3.29
N SER A 99 16.02 0.56 4.03
CA SER A 99 15.17 1.77 4.09
C SER A 99 15.10 2.47 2.74
N VAL A 100 16.24 2.68 2.08
CA VAL A 100 16.29 3.26 0.72
C VAL A 100 15.54 2.39 -0.28
N LYS A 101 15.77 1.08 -0.28
CA LYS A 101 15.07 0.15 -1.19
C LYS A 101 13.55 0.19 -1.01
N THR A 102 13.07 0.27 0.23
CA THR A 102 11.63 0.25 0.51
C THR A 102 11.01 1.64 0.33
N ASN A 103 11.59 2.67 0.99
CA ASN A 103 10.96 3.99 1.09
C ASN A 103 11.23 4.90 -0.12
N ILE A 104 12.24 4.59 -0.93
CA ILE A 104 12.57 5.37 -2.13
C ILE A 104 12.30 4.53 -3.38
N ILE A 105 13.06 3.45 -3.58
CA ILE A 105 12.96 2.64 -4.81
C ILE A 105 11.60 1.95 -4.92
N GLY A 106 11.08 1.42 -3.80
CA GLY A 106 9.75 0.81 -3.78
C GLY A 106 8.64 1.80 -4.15
N HIS A 107 8.70 3.02 -3.65
CA HIS A 107 7.74 4.08 -4.01
C HIS A 107 7.88 4.49 -5.48
N GLN A 108 9.12 4.61 -5.98
CA GLN A 108 9.38 4.88 -7.40
C GLN A 108 8.77 3.79 -8.29
N ASN A 109 8.98 2.51 -7.96
CA ASN A 109 8.37 1.38 -8.69
C ASN A 109 6.85 1.50 -8.79
N VAL A 110 6.19 1.85 -7.68
CA VAL A 110 4.73 2.04 -7.65
C VAL A 110 4.30 3.14 -8.61
N ILE A 111 4.96 4.30 -8.57
CA ILE A 111 4.65 5.43 -9.46
C ILE A 111 4.85 5.06 -10.93
N GLU A 112 5.98 4.43 -11.26
CA GLU A 112 6.28 4.03 -12.64
C GLU A 112 5.28 2.99 -13.16
N CYS A 113 4.92 1.99 -12.36
CA CYS A 113 3.93 0.99 -12.73
C CYS A 113 2.54 1.59 -12.97
N ILE A 114 2.11 2.54 -12.12
CA ILE A 114 0.82 3.22 -12.29
C ILE A 114 0.82 4.09 -13.54
N ASN A 115 1.91 4.81 -13.83
CA ASN A 115 2.04 5.62 -15.04
C ASN A 115 1.98 4.77 -16.32
N LEU A 116 2.51 3.55 -16.28
CA LEU A 116 2.43 2.61 -17.40
C LEU A 116 1.04 1.97 -17.53
N HIS A 117 0.42 1.63 -16.41
CA HIS A 117 -0.89 0.97 -16.38
C HIS A 117 -2.06 1.88 -16.79
N LYS A 118 -2.02 3.17 -16.47
CA LYS A 118 -2.96 4.25 -16.87
C LYS A 118 -4.44 4.07 -16.51
N LYS A 119 -4.78 3.08 -15.68
CA LYS A 119 -6.19 2.83 -15.25
C LYS A 119 -6.47 3.29 -13.82
N VAL A 120 -5.43 3.64 -13.09
CA VAL A 120 -5.56 4.16 -11.72
C VAL A 120 -6.00 5.61 -11.76
N GLU A 121 -7.14 5.90 -11.15
CA GLU A 121 -7.72 7.25 -11.08
C GLU A 121 -7.05 8.09 -9.98
N ALA A 122 -6.64 7.43 -8.88
CA ALA A 122 -6.00 8.10 -7.75
C ALA A 122 -4.93 7.23 -7.11
N LEU A 123 -3.77 7.85 -6.85
CA LEU A 123 -2.69 7.29 -6.06
C LEU A 123 -2.50 8.13 -4.80
N ILE A 124 -2.61 7.49 -3.63
CA ILE A 124 -2.46 8.14 -2.33
C ILE A 124 -1.21 7.57 -1.64
N PHE A 125 -0.25 8.44 -1.32
CA PHE A 125 0.89 8.09 -0.48
C PHE A 125 0.69 8.60 0.94
N VAL A 126 1.08 7.79 1.93
CA VAL A 126 1.14 8.24 3.31
C VAL A 126 2.46 8.98 3.52
N SER A 127 2.35 10.25 3.85
CA SER A 127 3.50 11.12 4.17
C SER A 127 3.93 10.97 5.63
N THR A 128 4.95 11.72 6.03
CA THR A 128 5.52 11.72 7.39
C THR A 128 5.87 13.14 7.84
N ASP A 129 5.65 13.41 9.13
CA ASP A 129 6.12 14.62 9.83
C ASP A 129 7.64 14.62 10.04
N LYS A 130 8.27 13.44 10.04
CA LYS A 130 9.73 13.28 10.23
C LYS A 130 10.57 13.87 9.11
N ALA A 131 9.95 14.17 7.96
CA ALA A 131 10.62 14.91 6.87
C ALA A 131 10.83 16.40 7.18
N CYS A 132 10.15 16.94 8.20
CA CYS A 132 10.33 18.31 8.67
C CYS A 132 11.52 18.36 9.64
N LYS A 133 12.64 18.93 9.21
CA LYS A 133 13.93 18.99 9.95
C LYS A 133 14.47 17.60 10.30
N PRO A 134 14.80 16.78 9.30
CA PRO A 134 15.28 15.43 9.53
C PRO A 134 16.63 15.44 10.27
N ILE A 135 16.77 14.55 11.25
CA ILE A 135 18.02 14.34 12.02
C ILE A 135 18.57 12.92 11.83
N ASN A 136 17.89 12.10 11.04
CA ASN A 136 18.24 10.71 10.75
C ASN A 136 17.70 10.27 9.37
N VAL A 137 18.01 9.05 8.96
CA VAL A 137 17.61 8.46 7.67
C VAL A 137 16.10 8.17 7.60
#